data_f8fc64f77e9f65558dcf2f0ce2b78c29
#
_entry.id   f8fc64f77e9f65558dcf2f0ce2b78c29
#
_cell.length_a   1.000
_cell.length_b   1.000
_cell.length_c   1.000
_cell.angle_alpha   90.00
_cell.angle_beta   90.00
_cell.angle_gamma   90.00
#
_symmetry.space_group_name_H-M   'P 1'
#
loop_
_entity.id
_entity.type
_entity.pdbx_description
1 polymer ?
#
loop_
_entity_poly.entity_id
_entity_poly.type
_entity_poly.pdbx_seq_one_letter_code
_entity_poly.pdbx_strand_id
1 'polypeptide(L)'
;MIVAAIILAAGKSERMGHNKLLLLLNGGTLIDNILNAIAAVDIEAKVIVLGHKPEEVIDVIKQRRGAVQVVINPDYERGMISSFQKGLRLLRYVDAAFLVLGDQPILDKSLLDVMMQRLESHPEMLIVSPICKGKKGHPVLFRKELFGEILSLDTSETIRGVIHRHAGKLLTVEAPEWTIMDMDTPEDYARIRNLMQLGNSL
;
A
#
# COMPACT_ATOMS: atom_id res chain seq x y z
N MET A 1 -10.86 -16.55 -1.04
CA MET A 1 -9.38 -16.29 -1.08
C MET A 1 -8.97 -15.56 0.18
N ILE A 2 -7.95 -16.05 0.91
CA ILE A 2 -7.42 -15.39 2.13
C ILE A 2 -6.42 -14.31 1.71
N VAL A 3 -6.69 -13.06 2.04
CA VAL A 3 -5.89 -11.90 1.59
C VAL A 3 -5.27 -11.16 2.76
N ALA A 4 -4.03 -10.70 2.57
CA ALA A 4 -3.34 -9.82 3.48
C ALA A 4 -3.13 -8.42 2.88
N ALA A 5 -2.83 -7.43 3.72
CA ALA A 5 -2.34 -6.12 3.30
C ALA A 5 -1.02 -5.79 3.99
N ILE A 6 -0.03 -5.38 3.22
CA ILE A 6 1.26 -4.89 3.71
C ILE A 6 1.35 -3.40 3.37
N ILE A 7 1.32 -2.57 4.41
CA ILE A 7 1.39 -1.11 4.30
C ILE A 7 2.85 -0.69 4.47
N LEU A 8 3.42 -0.11 3.42
CA LEU A 8 4.81 0.36 3.42
C LEU A 8 4.88 1.81 3.93
N ALA A 9 5.30 1.97 5.16
CA ALA A 9 5.33 3.24 5.88
C ALA A 9 6.74 3.54 6.45
N ALA A 10 7.79 3.11 5.74
CA ALA A 10 9.17 3.15 6.22
C ALA A 10 9.98 4.36 5.72
N GLY A 11 9.40 5.22 4.86
CA GLY A 11 10.09 6.33 4.21
C GLY A 11 10.46 7.49 5.15
N LYS A 12 11.49 8.26 4.76
CA LYS A 12 12.04 9.39 5.54
C LYS A 12 11.21 10.68 5.46
N SER A 13 10.34 10.83 4.47
CA SER A 13 9.57 12.06 4.20
C SER A 13 10.46 13.32 4.03
N GLU A 14 11.68 13.17 3.50
CA GLU A 14 12.70 14.25 3.45
C GLU A 14 12.19 15.52 2.75
N ARG A 15 11.52 15.37 1.59
CA ARG A 15 10.98 16.50 0.82
C ARG A 15 9.82 17.21 1.52
N MET A 16 9.14 16.54 2.44
CA MET A 16 8.05 17.09 3.23
C MET A 16 8.54 17.86 4.45
N GLY A 17 9.78 17.61 4.93
CA GLY A 17 10.35 18.22 6.13
C GLY A 17 9.83 17.69 7.46
N HIS A 18 8.78 16.89 7.44
CA HIS A 18 8.20 16.21 8.61
C HIS A 18 7.52 14.92 8.17
N ASN A 19 7.15 14.07 9.14
CA ASN A 19 6.58 12.76 8.85
C ASN A 19 5.22 12.89 8.16
N LYS A 20 5.17 12.59 6.86
CA LYS A 20 3.95 12.73 6.04
C LYS A 20 2.78 11.87 6.51
N LEU A 21 3.07 10.74 7.18
CA LEU A 21 2.03 9.84 7.70
C LEU A 21 1.16 10.48 8.79
N LEU A 22 1.70 11.51 9.46
CA LEU A 22 1.01 12.24 10.53
C LEU A 22 0.30 13.51 10.06
N LEU A 23 0.38 13.85 8.76
CA LEU A 23 -0.33 14.98 8.20
C LEU A 23 -1.85 14.77 8.26
N LEU A 24 -2.56 15.81 8.67
CA LEU A 24 -4.02 15.80 8.78
C LEU A 24 -4.66 15.86 7.39
N LEU A 25 -5.44 14.84 7.07
CA LEU A 25 -6.14 14.72 5.81
C LEU A 25 -7.54 14.14 6.07
N ASN A 26 -8.59 14.87 5.66
CA ASN A 26 -9.97 14.41 5.78
C ASN A 26 -10.38 13.95 7.20
N GLY A 27 -10.07 14.75 8.22
CA GLY A 27 -10.48 14.51 9.61
C GLY A 27 -9.63 13.52 10.42
N GLY A 28 -8.60 12.93 9.81
CA GLY A 28 -7.61 12.06 10.49
C GLY A 28 -6.21 12.30 9.95
N THR A 29 -5.22 11.57 10.45
CA THR A 29 -3.90 11.55 9.83
C THR A 29 -3.91 10.69 8.55
N LEU A 30 -2.91 10.86 7.69
CA LEU A 30 -2.79 10.03 6.49
C LEU A 30 -2.80 8.53 6.85
N ILE A 31 -2.01 8.15 7.86
CA ILE A 31 -1.97 6.75 8.30
C ILE A 31 -3.32 6.28 8.86
N ASP A 32 -4.07 7.19 9.52
CA ASP A 32 -5.41 6.89 10.00
C ASP A 32 -6.35 6.53 8.84
N ASN A 33 -6.32 7.29 7.77
CA ASN A 33 -7.19 7.06 6.63
C ASN A 33 -6.88 5.72 5.95
N ILE A 34 -5.59 5.38 5.79
CA ILE A 34 -5.16 4.10 5.22
C ILE A 34 -5.62 2.94 6.11
N LEU A 35 -5.39 3.03 7.42
CA LEU A 35 -5.79 1.97 8.35
C LEU A 35 -7.31 1.78 8.41
N ASN A 36 -8.09 2.87 8.34
CA ASN A 36 -9.55 2.80 8.28
C ASN A 36 -10.04 2.11 7.00
N ALA A 37 -9.46 2.46 5.85
CA ALA A 37 -9.82 1.84 4.58
C ALA A 37 -9.53 0.34 4.57
N ILE A 38 -8.35 -0.08 5.06
CA ILE A 38 -7.98 -1.49 5.19
C ILE A 38 -8.86 -2.23 6.21
N ALA A 39 -9.27 -1.56 7.30
CA ALA A 39 -10.16 -2.17 8.30
C ALA A 39 -11.59 -2.40 7.77
N ALA A 40 -12.02 -1.64 6.77
CA ALA A 40 -13.34 -1.74 6.16
C ALA A 40 -13.47 -2.90 5.14
N VAL A 41 -12.34 -3.54 4.76
CA VAL A 41 -12.28 -4.63 3.79
C VAL A 41 -12.05 -5.96 4.52
N ASP A 42 -12.57 -7.04 3.97
CA ASP A 42 -12.35 -8.40 4.49
C ASP A 42 -10.92 -8.88 4.17
N ILE A 43 -9.98 -8.37 4.96
CA ILE A 43 -8.54 -8.69 4.88
C ILE A 43 -8.13 -9.34 6.20
N GLU A 44 -7.68 -10.59 6.12
CA GLU A 44 -7.34 -11.44 7.27
C GLU A 44 -6.13 -10.90 8.03
N ALA A 45 -5.02 -10.64 7.34
CA ALA A 45 -3.79 -10.17 7.97
C ALA A 45 -3.44 -8.75 7.51
N LYS A 46 -3.16 -7.88 8.47
CA LYS A 46 -2.79 -6.48 8.25
C LYS A 46 -1.43 -6.23 8.87
N VAL A 47 -0.44 -5.89 8.04
CA VAL A 47 0.94 -5.62 8.45
C VAL A 47 1.32 -4.21 8.05
N ILE A 48 1.83 -3.43 8.99
CA ILE A 48 2.46 -2.14 8.69
C ILE A 48 3.96 -2.23 8.90
N VAL A 49 4.73 -1.83 7.90
CA VAL A 49 6.19 -1.82 7.94
C VAL A 49 6.67 -0.40 8.11
N LEU A 50 7.24 -0.13 9.28
CA LEU A 50 7.85 1.16 9.64
C LEU A 50 9.37 1.10 9.46
N GLY A 51 10.01 2.26 9.31
CA GLY A 51 11.47 2.36 9.16
C GLY A 51 12.03 3.58 9.85
N HIS A 52 11.98 4.75 9.21
CA HIS A 52 12.48 5.99 9.77
C HIS A 52 11.59 6.49 10.91
N LYS A 53 12.17 6.80 12.08
CA LYS A 53 11.48 7.32 13.27
C LYS A 53 10.15 6.62 13.57
N PRO A 54 10.16 5.30 13.74
CA PRO A 54 8.93 4.52 13.88
C PRO A 54 8.12 4.89 15.13
N GLU A 55 8.77 5.45 16.17
CA GLU A 55 8.14 5.88 17.42
C GLU A 55 7.05 6.92 17.18
N GLU A 56 7.25 7.85 16.24
CA GLU A 56 6.27 8.90 15.93
C GLU A 56 4.93 8.32 15.43
N VAL A 57 4.96 7.20 14.70
CA VAL A 57 3.79 6.58 14.09
C VAL A 57 3.19 5.49 14.97
N ILE A 58 4.02 4.78 15.73
CA ILE A 58 3.59 3.68 16.61
C ILE A 58 2.54 4.15 17.61
N ASP A 59 2.68 5.36 18.18
CA ASP A 59 1.75 5.86 19.18
C ASP A 59 0.37 6.15 18.59
N VAL A 60 0.30 6.59 17.34
CA VAL A 60 -0.96 6.76 16.61
C VAL A 60 -1.61 5.40 16.34
N ILE A 61 -0.83 4.40 15.92
CA ILE A 61 -1.34 3.05 15.62
C ILE A 61 -1.87 2.36 16.89
N LYS A 62 -1.14 2.46 18.02
CA LYS A 62 -1.54 1.83 19.30
C LYS A 62 -2.86 2.35 19.88
N GLN A 63 -3.22 3.59 19.58
CA GLN A 63 -4.48 4.18 20.03
C GLN A 63 -5.70 3.61 19.28
N ARG A 64 -5.49 2.81 18.24
CA ARG A 64 -6.55 2.26 17.40
C ARG A 64 -6.99 0.88 17.86
N ARG A 65 -8.29 0.67 17.82
CA ARG A 65 -8.89 -0.66 17.95
C ARG A 65 -8.78 -1.37 16.59
N GLY A 66 -7.87 -2.32 16.45
CA GLY A 66 -7.73 -3.12 15.25
C GLY A 66 -6.41 -3.88 15.25
N ALA A 67 -6.46 -5.16 14.85
CA ALA A 67 -5.27 -6.02 14.81
C ALA A 67 -4.42 -5.69 13.58
N VAL A 68 -3.57 -4.66 13.69
CA VAL A 68 -2.50 -4.39 12.72
C VAL A 68 -1.17 -4.80 13.34
N GLN A 69 -0.47 -5.72 12.70
CA GLN A 69 0.86 -6.12 13.12
C GLN A 69 1.89 -5.08 12.67
N VAL A 70 2.56 -4.47 13.64
CA VAL A 70 3.64 -3.51 13.36
C VAL A 70 4.97 -4.26 13.28
N VAL A 71 5.74 -4.00 12.23
CA VAL A 71 7.12 -4.47 12.08
C VAL A 71 8.04 -3.32 11.72
N ILE A 72 9.22 -3.29 12.33
CA ILE A 72 10.26 -2.30 12.02
C ILE A 72 11.24 -2.93 11.03
N ASN A 73 11.49 -2.21 9.94
CA ASN A 73 12.53 -2.55 8.98
C ASN A 73 13.76 -1.66 9.20
N PRO A 74 14.83 -2.15 9.83
CA PRO A 74 16.06 -1.37 10.01
C PRO A 74 16.78 -1.10 8.68
N ASP A 75 16.54 -1.96 7.67
CA ASP A 75 17.15 -1.87 6.33
C ASP A 75 16.30 -1.06 5.34
N TYR A 76 15.43 -0.16 5.81
CA TYR A 76 14.49 0.58 4.95
C TYR A 76 15.19 1.41 3.86
N GLU A 77 16.43 1.83 4.07
CA GLU A 77 17.24 2.56 3.09
C GLU A 77 17.60 1.72 1.86
N ARG A 78 17.50 0.39 1.94
CA ARG A 78 17.66 -0.52 0.81
C ARG A 78 16.48 -0.49 -0.17
N GLY A 79 15.54 0.43 0.04
CA GLY A 79 14.41 0.68 -0.84
C GLY A 79 13.13 -0.09 -0.46
N MET A 80 12.08 0.18 -1.23
CA MET A 80 10.72 -0.33 -1.02
C MET A 80 10.68 -1.87 -0.92
N ILE A 81 11.50 -2.56 -1.71
CA ILE A 81 11.53 -4.02 -1.76
C ILE A 81 11.88 -4.63 -0.40
N SER A 82 12.85 -4.06 0.32
CA SER A 82 13.24 -4.56 1.65
C SER A 82 12.09 -4.50 2.64
N SER A 83 11.29 -3.45 2.58
CA SER A 83 10.10 -3.29 3.43
C SER A 83 8.99 -4.26 3.04
N PHE A 84 8.74 -4.46 1.74
CA PHE A 84 7.74 -5.43 1.30
C PHE A 84 8.13 -6.86 1.69
N GLN A 85 9.39 -7.25 1.46
CA GLN A 85 9.92 -8.54 1.91
C GLN A 85 9.78 -8.73 3.42
N LYS A 86 10.03 -7.68 4.22
CA LYS A 86 9.88 -7.74 5.68
C LYS A 86 8.44 -8.06 6.08
N GLY A 87 7.46 -7.43 5.44
CA GLY A 87 6.05 -7.72 5.64
C GLY A 87 5.66 -9.13 5.17
N LEU A 88 6.08 -9.55 3.98
CA LEU A 88 5.78 -10.87 3.43
C LEU A 88 6.26 -12.03 4.32
N ARG A 89 7.43 -11.89 4.97
CA ARG A 89 7.97 -12.93 5.89
C ARG A 89 7.08 -13.18 7.11
N LEU A 90 6.18 -12.27 7.45
CA LEU A 90 5.24 -12.43 8.56
C LEU A 90 3.94 -13.13 8.15
N LEU A 91 3.66 -13.18 6.84
CA LEU A 91 2.42 -13.76 6.34
C LEU A 91 2.52 -15.29 6.29
N ARG A 92 1.49 -15.94 6.84
CA ARG A 92 1.32 -17.39 6.77
C ARG A 92 -0.11 -17.68 6.32
N TYR A 93 -0.27 -18.69 5.51
CA TYR A 93 -1.59 -19.20 5.09
C TYR A 93 -2.47 -18.16 4.36
N VAL A 94 -1.84 -17.25 3.60
CA VAL A 94 -2.56 -16.31 2.73
C VAL A 94 -2.40 -16.71 1.26
N ASP A 95 -3.42 -16.41 0.45
CA ASP A 95 -3.43 -16.70 -0.98
C ASP A 95 -2.93 -15.51 -1.81
N ALA A 96 -3.06 -14.29 -1.26
CA ALA A 96 -2.60 -13.07 -1.91
C ALA A 96 -2.27 -11.97 -0.88
N ALA A 97 -1.47 -10.99 -1.30
CA ALA A 97 -1.14 -9.83 -0.47
C ALA A 97 -1.17 -8.54 -1.28
N PHE A 98 -1.82 -7.52 -0.74
CA PHE A 98 -1.70 -6.15 -1.24
C PHE A 98 -0.38 -5.54 -0.80
N LEU A 99 0.28 -4.89 -1.75
CA LEU A 99 1.29 -3.87 -1.48
C LEU A 99 0.60 -2.52 -1.47
N VAL A 100 0.51 -1.90 -0.30
CA VAL A 100 -0.11 -0.58 -0.09
C VAL A 100 0.98 0.42 0.25
N LEU A 101 0.99 1.57 -0.43
CA LEU A 101 1.93 2.64 -0.10
C LEU A 101 1.39 3.51 1.02
N GLY A 102 2.24 3.82 2.00
CA GLY A 102 1.90 4.69 3.14
C GLY A 102 1.74 6.17 2.77
N ASP A 103 2.16 6.56 1.57
CA ASP A 103 2.03 7.92 1.02
C ASP A 103 0.90 8.06 0.00
N GLN A 104 0.14 7.01 -0.22
CA GLN A 104 -1.06 7.06 -1.04
C GLN A 104 -2.17 7.79 -0.27
N PRO A 105 -2.66 8.95 -0.76
CA PRO A 105 -3.54 9.81 0.05
C PRO A 105 -4.94 9.24 0.24
N ILE A 106 -5.38 8.41 -0.69
CA ILE A 106 -6.70 7.80 -0.71
C ILE A 106 -6.54 6.30 -0.94
N LEU A 107 -7.29 5.53 -0.16
CA LEU A 107 -7.46 4.10 -0.37
C LEU A 107 -8.96 3.80 -0.23
N ASP A 108 -9.54 3.19 -1.26
CA ASP A 108 -10.98 2.94 -1.32
C ASP A 108 -11.30 1.46 -1.24
N LYS A 109 -12.25 1.13 -0.35
CA LYS A 109 -12.75 -0.21 -0.16
C LYS A 109 -13.26 -0.86 -1.46
N SER A 110 -14.02 -0.12 -2.26
CA SER A 110 -14.64 -0.66 -3.48
C SER A 110 -13.58 -1.12 -4.50
N LEU A 111 -12.48 -0.37 -4.62
CA LEU A 111 -11.37 -0.77 -5.48
C LEU A 111 -10.70 -2.05 -4.97
N LEU A 112 -10.45 -2.15 -3.66
CA LEU A 112 -9.83 -3.34 -3.06
C LEU A 112 -10.70 -4.58 -3.27
N ASP A 113 -12.02 -4.46 -3.05
CA ASP A 113 -12.99 -5.55 -3.27
C ASP A 113 -12.98 -6.01 -4.74
N VAL A 114 -13.02 -5.07 -5.69
CA VAL A 114 -12.96 -5.38 -7.12
C VAL A 114 -11.63 -6.07 -7.48
N MET A 115 -10.51 -5.62 -6.96
CA MET A 115 -9.20 -6.24 -7.22
C MET A 115 -9.14 -7.67 -6.69
N MET A 116 -9.67 -7.93 -5.48
CA MET A 116 -9.74 -9.28 -4.91
C MET A 116 -10.63 -10.19 -5.74
N GLN A 117 -11.82 -9.72 -6.12
CA GLN A 117 -12.75 -10.46 -6.97
C GLN A 117 -12.14 -10.79 -8.34
N ARG A 118 -11.42 -9.83 -8.94
CA ARG A 118 -10.74 -10.04 -10.23
C ARG A 118 -9.67 -11.11 -10.13
N LEU A 119 -8.84 -11.08 -9.08
CA LEU A 119 -7.82 -12.09 -8.88
C LEU A 119 -8.45 -13.46 -8.63
N GLU A 120 -9.51 -13.54 -7.84
CA GLU A 120 -10.18 -14.80 -7.51
C GLU A 120 -10.84 -15.46 -8.73
N SER A 121 -11.46 -14.65 -9.60
CA SER A 121 -12.13 -15.15 -10.82
C SER A 121 -11.18 -15.53 -11.96
N HIS A 122 -9.88 -15.21 -11.83
CA HIS A 122 -8.87 -15.51 -12.86
C HIS A 122 -7.67 -16.25 -12.23
N PRO A 123 -7.80 -17.56 -11.97
CA PRO A 123 -6.77 -18.32 -11.22
C PRO A 123 -5.41 -18.38 -11.92
N GLU A 124 -5.37 -18.19 -13.25
CA GLU A 124 -4.13 -18.14 -14.05
C GLU A 124 -3.36 -16.82 -13.91
N MET A 125 -4.01 -15.76 -13.40
CA MET A 125 -3.40 -14.46 -13.22
C MET A 125 -2.71 -14.34 -11.86
N LEU A 126 -1.61 -13.61 -11.80
CA LEU A 126 -0.76 -13.51 -10.62
C LEU A 126 -0.75 -12.12 -9.98
N ILE A 127 -1.14 -11.10 -10.73
CA ILE A 127 -1.05 -9.70 -10.30
C ILE A 127 -2.33 -8.97 -10.71
N VAL A 128 -2.84 -8.11 -9.83
CA VAL A 128 -3.85 -7.10 -10.16
C VAL A 128 -3.32 -5.72 -9.79
N SER A 129 -3.41 -4.77 -10.72
CA SER A 129 -3.00 -3.38 -10.51
C SER A 129 -4.08 -2.43 -11.01
N PRO A 130 -4.37 -1.34 -10.30
CA PRO A 130 -5.20 -0.27 -10.86
C PRO A 130 -4.48 0.39 -12.03
N ILE A 131 -5.27 0.88 -12.98
CA ILE A 131 -4.77 1.67 -14.11
C ILE A 131 -5.61 2.95 -14.24
N CYS A 132 -4.95 4.08 -14.42
CA CYS A 132 -5.59 5.35 -14.69
C CYS A 132 -4.86 6.07 -15.83
N LYS A 133 -5.59 6.43 -16.89
CA LYS A 133 -5.01 7.13 -18.06
C LYS A 133 -3.76 6.40 -18.62
N GLY A 134 -3.79 5.06 -18.65
CA GLY A 134 -2.69 4.22 -19.14
C GLY A 134 -1.51 4.06 -18.16
N LYS A 135 -1.55 4.67 -16.96
CA LYS A 135 -0.52 4.52 -15.91
C LYS A 135 -0.99 3.53 -14.86
N LYS A 136 -0.14 2.55 -14.53
CA LYS A 136 -0.38 1.63 -13.41
C LYS A 136 -0.19 2.37 -12.09
N GLY A 137 -1.07 2.10 -11.13
CA GLY A 137 -1.08 2.72 -9.81
C GLY A 137 -0.97 1.72 -8.67
N HIS A 138 -1.29 2.19 -7.48
CA HIS A 138 -1.36 1.43 -6.25
C HIS A 138 -2.77 1.44 -5.65
N PRO A 139 -3.11 0.46 -4.80
CA PRO A 139 -2.28 -0.68 -4.36
C PRO A 139 -2.10 -1.75 -5.46
N VAL A 140 -1.11 -2.63 -5.30
CA VAL A 140 -0.92 -3.79 -6.18
C VAL A 140 -1.19 -5.06 -5.40
N LEU A 141 -1.98 -5.98 -5.96
CA LEU A 141 -2.29 -7.27 -5.35
C LEU A 141 -1.46 -8.36 -6.03
N PHE A 142 -0.71 -9.12 -5.23
CA PHE A 142 0.14 -10.22 -5.67
C PHE A 142 -0.39 -11.55 -5.15
N ARG A 143 -0.46 -12.55 -5.99
CA ARG A 143 -0.75 -13.92 -5.61
C ARG A 143 0.47 -14.57 -4.93
N LYS A 144 0.23 -15.51 -4.04
CA LYS A 144 1.29 -16.16 -3.21
C LYS A 144 2.39 -16.85 -4.03
N GLU A 145 2.08 -17.26 -5.25
CA GLU A 145 3.04 -17.88 -6.17
C GLU A 145 4.24 -16.97 -6.48
N LEU A 146 4.05 -15.65 -6.36
CA LEU A 146 5.12 -14.67 -6.53
C LEU A 146 5.91 -14.37 -5.25
N PHE A 147 5.45 -14.82 -4.09
CA PHE A 147 6.12 -14.47 -2.82
C PHE A 147 7.54 -14.99 -2.75
N GLY A 148 7.78 -16.22 -3.23
CA GLY A 148 9.12 -16.79 -3.29
C GLY A 148 10.08 -15.97 -4.14
N GLU A 149 9.64 -15.57 -5.34
CA GLU A 149 10.41 -14.68 -6.22
C GLU A 149 10.68 -13.34 -5.54
N ILE A 150 9.64 -12.67 -5.00
CA ILE A 150 9.78 -11.37 -4.34
C ILE A 150 10.74 -11.46 -3.14
N LEU A 151 10.67 -12.52 -2.36
CA LEU A 151 11.54 -12.72 -1.20
C LEU A 151 13.01 -12.98 -1.57
N SER A 152 13.27 -13.44 -2.78
CA SER A 152 14.64 -13.71 -3.29
C SER A 152 15.28 -12.50 -4.00
N LEU A 153 14.51 -11.43 -4.28
CA LEU A 153 15.05 -10.24 -4.93
C LEU A 153 16.15 -9.57 -4.09
N ASP A 154 17.18 -9.11 -4.76
CA ASP A 154 18.22 -8.29 -4.14
C ASP A 154 17.89 -6.78 -4.23
N THR A 155 18.81 -5.94 -3.75
CA THR A 155 18.62 -4.48 -3.70
C THR A 155 18.70 -3.78 -5.06
N SER A 156 19.20 -4.45 -6.10
CA SER A 156 19.25 -3.92 -7.47
C SER A 156 17.94 -4.09 -8.22
N GLU A 157 17.06 -4.97 -7.71
CA GLU A 157 15.79 -5.30 -8.31
C GLU A 157 14.64 -4.47 -7.73
N THR A 158 13.52 -4.43 -8.45
CA THR A 158 12.35 -3.65 -8.05
C THR A 158 11.05 -4.44 -8.20
N ILE A 159 10.02 -4.08 -7.44
CA ILE A 159 8.66 -4.60 -7.63
C ILE A 159 8.16 -4.34 -9.05
N ARG A 160 8.52 -3.20 -9.65
CA ARG A 160 8.19 -2.90 -11.06
C ARG A 160 8.81 -3.93 -12.01
N GLY A 161 10.03 -4.41 -11.72
CA GLY A 161 10.68 -5.50 -12.46
C GLY A 161 9.90 -6.80 -12.41
N VAL A 162 9.39 -7.19 -11.23
CA VAL A 162 8.51 -8.36 -11.06
C VAL A 162 7.25 -8.21 -11.92
N ILE A 163 6.57 -7.08 -11.83
CA ILE A 163 5.36 -6.80 -12.63
C ILE A 163 5.66 -6.89 -14.13
N HIS A 164 6.81 -6.42 -14.57
CA HIS A 164 7.21 -6.48 -15.97
C HIS A 164 7.49 -7.91 -16.44
N ARG A 165 8.21 -8.71 -15.65
CA ARG A 165 8.47 -10.13 -15.97
C ARG A 165 7.18 -10.94 -16.11
N HIS A 166 6.16 -10.58 -15.33
CA HIS A 166 4.85 -11.26 -15.33
C HIS A 166 3.75 -10.47 -16.05
N ALA A 167 4.11 -9.64 -17.05
CA ALA A 167 3.14 -8.79 -17.77
C ALA A 167 1.99 -9.58 -18.41
N GLY A 168 2.25 -10.82 -18.86
CA GLY A 168 1.21 -11.73 -19.41
C GLY A 168 0.28 -12.34 -18.37
N LYS A 169 0.57 -12.15 -17.05
CA LYS A 169 -0.24 -12.61 -15.92
C LYS A 169 -0.70 -11.45 -15.02
N LEU A 170 -0.79 -10.26 -15.59
CA LEU A 170 -1.24 -9.04 -14.95
C LEU A 170 -2.65 -8.69 -15.44
N LEU A 171 -3.57 -8.56 -14.50
CA LEU A 171 -4.86 -7.90 -14.71
C LEU A 171 -4.77 -6.42 -14.35
N THR A 172 -5.47 -5.59 -15.11
CA THR A 172 -5.67 -4.19 -14.76
C THR A 172 -7.13 -3.90 -14.45
N VAL A 173 -7.37 -2.98 -13.52
CA VAL A 173 -8.69 -2.48 -13.14
C VAL A 173 -8.68 -0.97 -13.35
N GLU A 174 -9.61 -0.45 -14.17
CA GLU A 174 -9.78 0.99 -14.32
C GLU A 174 -10.10 1.62 -12.96
N ALA A 175 -9.38 2.68 -12.64
CA ALA A 175 -9.41 3.28 -11.32
C ALA A 175 -9.28 4.81 -11.38
N PRO A 176 -9.76 5.52 -10.34
CA PRO A 176 -9.62 6.96 -10.24
C PRO A 176 -8.16 7.44 -10.17
N GLU A 177 -7.97 8.72 -10.47
CA GLU A 177 -6.63 9.35 -10.55
C GLU A 177 -5.84 9.28 -9.24
N TRP A 178 -6.50 9.20 -8.09
CA TRP A 178 -5.81 9.08 -6.81
C TRP A 178 -4.94 7.82 -6.69
N THR A 179 -5.20 6.77 -7.49
CA THR A 179 -4.37 5.54 -7.51
C THR A 179 -2.95 5.75 -8.06
N ILE A 180 -2.74 6.85 -8.77
CA ILE A 180 -1.44 7.24 -9.34
C ILE A 180 -0.89 8.52 -8.72
N MET A 181 -1.46 8.97 -7.59
CA MET A 181 -1.03 10.17 -6.86
C MET A 181 -0.16 9.78 -5.68
N ASP A 182 0.99 10.42 -5.57
CA ASP A 182 1.88 10.33 -4.42
C ASP A 182 1.83 11.66 -3.64
N MET A 183 2.00 11.60 -2.32
CA MET A 183 2.09 12.77 -1.45
C MET A 183 3.51 12.91 -0.92
N ASP A 184 4.37 13.57 -1.72
CA ASP A 184 5.80 13.64 -1.47
C ASP A 184 6.30 15.03 -1.09
N THR A 185 5.56 16.08 -1.47
CA THR A 185 5.92 17.49 -1.24
C THR A 185 4.78 18.26 -0.57
N PRO A 186 5.07 19.42 0.08
CA PRO A 186 4.02 20.31 0.61
C PRO A 186 2.99 20.73 -0.45
N GLU A 187 3.42 20.89 -1.71
CA GLU A 187 2.57 21.24 -2.84
C GLU A 187 1.61 20.08 -3.17
N ASP A 188 2.10 18.84 -3.17
CA ASP A 188 1.25 17.65 -3.34
C ASP A 188 0.19 17.57 -2.23
N TYR A 189 0.62 17.77 -0.97
CA TYR A 189 -0.30 17.78 0.16
C TYR A 189 -1.40 18.84 0.01
N ALA A 190 -1.03 20.09 -0.35
CA ALA A 190 -2.00 21.16 -0.53
C ALA A 190 -3.00 20.82 -1.66
N ARG A 191 -2.51 20.30 -2.78
CA ARG A 191 -3.32 19.87 -3.91
C ARG A 191 -4.32 18.78 -3.52
N ILE A 192 -3.83 17.72 -2.85
CA ILE A 192 -4.65 16.58 -2.45
C ILE A 192 -5.71 17.01 -1.42
N ARG A 193 -5.33 17.81 -0.43
CA ARG A 193 -6.27 18.34 0.56
C ARG A 193 -7.42 19.12 -0.08
N ASN A 194 -7.12 19.97 -1.07
CA ASN A 194 -8.14 20.72 -1.81
C ASN A 194 -9.07 19.79 -2.60
N LEU A 195 -8.53 18.78 -3.28
CA LEU A 195 -9.34 17.80 -4.02
C LEU A 195 -10.30 17.03 -3.10
N MET A 196 -9.85 16.64 -1.92
CA MET A 196 -10.69 15.93 -0.96
C MET A 196 -11.78 16.80 -0.34
N GLN A 197 -11.51 18.10 -0.13
CA GLN A 197 -12.52 19.05 0.35
C GLN A 197 -13.61 19.28 -0.69
N LEU A 198 -13.27 19.38 -1.97
CA LEU A 198 -14.22 19.53 -3.08
C LEU A 198 -15.05 18.25 -3.30
N GLY A 199 -14.44 17.06 -3.13
CA GLY A 199 -15.13 15.78 -3.26
C GLY A 199 -16.14 15.48 -2.14
N ASN A 200 -15.99 16.08 -0.95
CA ASN A 200 -16.95 15.96 0.16
C ASN A 200 -18.12 16.96 0.07
N SER A 201 -18.16 17.77 -0.99
CA SER A 201 -19.22 18.77 -1.23
C SER A 201 -20.24 18.32 -2.28
N LEU A 202 -20.15 17.06 -2.74
CA LEU A 202 -21.11 16.37 -3.61
C LEU A 202 -21.73 15.17 -2.89
#